data_cd8c3dc638e5f01347393f202f71082e
#
_entry.id   cd8c3dc638e5f01347393f202f71082e
#
_cell.length_a   1.000
_cell.length_b   1.000
_cell.length_c   1.000
_cell.angle_alpha   90.00
_cell.angle_beta   90.00
_cell.angle_gamma   90.00
#
_symmetry.space_group_name_H-M   'P 1'
#
loop_
_entity.id
_entity.type
_entity.pdbx_description
1 polymer ?
#
loop_
_entity_poly.entity_id
_entity_poly.type
_entity_poly.pdbx_seq_one_letter_code
_entity_poly.pdbx_strand_id
1 'polypeptide(L)' 'MTYRVVVHIHNEDPFLAEMDAMPDPRDNFVVLRNPRRRDGRSLTFVTEGATHFLYPWSRISFIEVLEGGPA' A
#
# COMPACT_ATOMS: atom_id res chain seq x y z
N MET A 1 -0.07 11.52 10.21
CA MET A 1 -0.57 10.21 10.65
C MET A 1 -0.28 9.17 9.62
N THR A 2 0.06 7.98 10.08
CA THR A 2 0.46 6.92 9.16
C THR A 2 -0.30 5.65 9.50
N TYR A 3 -0.89 5.05 8.47
CA TYR A 3 -1.58 3.76 8.60
C TYR A 3 -0.68 2.69 8.01
N ARG A 4 -0.41 1.64 8.78
CA ARG A 4 0.32 0.49 8.26
C ARG A 4 -0.70 -0.51 7.73
N VAL A 5 -0.50 -0.94 6.50
CA VAL A 5 -1.49 -1.74 5.80
C VAL A 5 -0.86 -2.95 5.13
N VAL A 6 -1.70 -3.95 4.89
CA VAL A 6 -1.39 -5.07 4.01
C VAL A 6 -2.26 -4.91 2.77
N VAL A 7 -1.61 -4.83 1.62
CA VAL A 7 -2.30 -4.64 0.35
C VAL A 7 -2.38 -5.98 -0.37
N HIS A 8 -3.61 -6.41 -0.67
CA HIS A 8 -3.85 -7.67 -1.37
C HIS A 8 -4.15 -7.39 -2.83
N ILE A 9 -3.26 -7.87 -3.69
CA ILE A 9 -3.33 -7.68 -5.14
C ILE A 9 -3.88 -8.95 -5.76
N HIS A 10 -4.70 -8.81 -6.81
CA HIS A 10 -5.23 -9.96 -7.54
C HIS A 10 -4.09 -10.81 -8.09
N ASN A 11 -4.11 -12.11 -7.76
CA ASN A 11 -3.17 -13.10 -8.29
C ASN A 11 -1.71 -12.86 -7.91
N GLU A 12 -1.45 -12.08 -6.87
CA GLU A 12 -0.09 -11.83 -6.39
C GLU A 12 -0.05 -11.91 -4.87
N ASP A 13 1.15 -12.09 -4.35
CA ASP A 13 1.33 -12.11 -2.91
C ASP A 13 1.07 -10.73 -2.32
N PRO A 14 0.45 -10.65 -1.14
CA PRO A 14 0.25 -9.37 -0.49
C PRO A 14 1.56 -8.75 -0.03
N PHE A 15 1.57 -7.44 0.09
CA PHE A 15 2.74 -6.72 0.58
C PHE A 15 2.34 -5.68 1.63
N LEU A 16 3.33 -5.28 2.41
CA LEU A 16 3.14 -4.23 3.41
C LEU A 16 3.38 -2.86 2.78
N ALA A 17 2.66 -1.87 3.27
CA ALA A 17 2.85 -0.49 2.85
C ALA A 17 2.31 0.44 3.91
N GLU A 18 2.44 1.73 3.67
CA GLU A 18 1.92 2.77 4.55
C GLU A 18 1.08 3.75 3.76
N MET A 19 0.05 4.27 4.41
CA MET A 19 -0.79 5.33 3.85
C MET A 19 -0.76 6.51 4.80
N ASP A 20 -0.68 7.72 4.24
CA ASP A 20 -0.70 8.92 5.07
C ASP A 20 -2.12 9.31 5.48
N ALA A 21 -3.10 8.84 4.74
CA ALA A 21 -4.50 9.11 5.01
C ALA A 21 -5.34 7.96 4.49
N MET A 22 -6.55 7.82 5.02
CA MET A 22 -7.50 6.85 4.47
C MET A 22 -7.86 7.28 3.05
N PRO A 23 -7.98 6.31 2.12
CA PRO A 23 -8.29 6.68 0.74
C PRO A 23 -9.68 7.27 0.60
N ASP A 24 -9.80 8.22 -0.33
CA ASP A 24 -11.09 8.80 -0.68
C ASP A 24 -11.83 7.81 -1.58
N PRO A 25 -13.05 7.40 -1.22
CA PRO A 25 -13.78 6.42 -2.02
C PRO A 25 -14.11 6.90 -3.44
N ARG A 26 -13.97 8.20 -3.70
CA ARG A 26 -14.20 8.76 -5.05
C ARG A 26 -12.97 8.65 -5.94
N ASP A 27 -11.80 8.37 -5.37
CA ASP A 27 -10.58 8.25 -6.15
C ASP A 27 -10.50 6.88 -6.82
N ASN A 28 -9.86 6.84 -7.97
CA ASN A 28 -9.65 5.61 -8.72
C ASN A 28 -8.39 4.86 -8.31
N PHE A 29 -7.67 5.40 -7.35
CA PHE A 29 -6.40 4.86 -6.91
C PHE A 29 -6.18 5.15 -5.43
N VAL A 30 -5.21 4.45 -4.86
CA VAL A 30 -4.74 4.70 -3.50
C VAL A 30 -3.26 5.04 -3.55
N VAL A 31 -2.84 5.95 -2.69
CA VAL A 31 -1.44 6.36 -2.60
C VAL A 31 -0.79 5.59 -1.47
N LEU A 32 0.25 4.84 -1.82
CA LEU A 32 0.99 4.00 -0.87
C LEU A 32 2.43 4.51 -0.75
N ARG A 33 3.00 4.33 0.42
CA ARG A 33 4.41 4.62 0.67
C ARG A 33 5.08 3.36 1.19
N ASN A 34 6.37 3.26 0.91
CA ASN A 34 7.24 2.23 1.47
C ASN A 34 6.69 0.81 1.28
N PRO A 35 6.30 0.43 0.05
CA PRO A 35 5.85 -0.94 -0.18
C PRO A 35 7.02 -1.89 -0.02
N ARG A 36 6.78 -3.00 0.67
CA ARG A 36 7.81 -4.00 0.94
C ARG A 36 7.18 -5.36 1.15
N ARG A 37 7.98 -6.40 0.97
CA ARG A 37 7.50 -7.75 1.23
C ARG A 37 7.23 -7.91 2.72
N ARG A 38 6.41 -8.88 3.04
CA ARG A 38 6.04 -9.15 4.44
C ARG A 38 7.24 -9.54 5.29
N ASP A 39 8.29 -10.06 4.67
CA ASP A 39 9.53 -10.39 5.35
C ASP A 39 10.51 -9.21 5.43
N GLY A 40 10.09 -8.03 4.97
CA GLY A 40 10.89 -6.82 5.00
C GLY A 40 11.77 -6.58 3.78
N ARG A 41 11.81 -7.52 2.85
CA ARG A 41 12.63 -7.37 1.64
C ARG A 41 11.98 -6.41 0.65
N SER A 42 12.81 -5.88 -0.23
CA SER A 42 12.32 -5.00 -1.29
C SER A 42 11.50 -5.78 -2.31
N LEU A 43 10.50 -5.11 -2.86
CA LEU A 43 9.73 -5.66 -3.96
C LEU A 43 10.47 -5.44 -5.27
N THR A 44 10.29 -6.36 -6.20
CA THR A 44 11.02 -6.29 -7.48
C THR A 44 10.56 -5.15 -8.37
N PHE A 45 9.33 -4.68 -8.20
CA PHE A 45 8.80 -3.60 -9.05
C PHE A 45 9.11 -2.20 -8.52
N VAL A 46 9.78 -2.08 -7.38
CA VAL A 46 10.07 -0.77 -6.80
C VAL A 46 11.31 -0.19 -7.46
N THR A 47 11.16 1.03 -7.99
CA THR A 47 12.26 1.76 -8.57
C THR A 47 13.00 2.53 -7.49
N GLU A 48 14.31 2.46 -7.50
CA GLU A 48 15.11 3.20 -6.52
C GLU A 48 14.80 4.69 -6.62
N GLY A 49 14.57 5.29 -5.47
CA GLY A 49 14.23 6.72 -5.38
C GLY A 49 12.75 7.01 -5.42
N ALA A 50 11.91 6.04 -5.74
CA ALA A 50 10.48 6.25 -5.72
C ALA A 50 9.99 6.33 -4.27
N THR A 51 9.16 7.34 -3.98
CA THR A 51 8.67 7.57 -2.62
C THR A 51 7.18 7.29 -2.46
N HIS A 52 6.43 7.46 -3.53
CA HIS A 52 4.99 7.26 -3.50
C HIS A 52 4.59 6.35 -4.65
N PHE A 53 3.59 5.51 -4.41
CA PHE A 53 3.11 4.55 -5.38
C PHE A 53 1.60 4.69 -5.49
N LEU A 54 1.12 4.93 -6.68
CA LEU A 54 -0.30 5.08 -6.95
C LEU A 54 -0.81 3.76 -7.53
N TYR A 55 -1.64 3.07 -6.77
CA TYR A 55 -2.19 1.79 -7.19
C TYR A 55 -3.66 1.93 -7.55
N PRO A 56 -4.05 1.52 -8.76
CA PRO A 56 -5.45 1.58 -9.14
C PRO A 56 -6.27 0.54 -8.38
N TRP A 57 -7.48 0.90 -8.00
CA TRP A 57 -8.37 -0.01 -7.28
C TRP A 57 -8.66 -1.27 -8.06
N SER A 58 -8.63 -1.19 -9.40
CA SER A 58 -8.88 -2.36 -10.24
C SER A 58 -7.88 -3.49 -10.03
N ARG A 59 -6.72 -3.20 -9.47
CA ARG A 59 -5.67 -4.19 -9.20
C ARG A 59 -5.71 -4.72 -7.78
N ILE A 60 -6.48 -4.12 -6.91
CA ILE A 60 -6.48 -4.41 -5.47
C ILE A 60 -7.72 -5.20 -5.10
N SER A 61 -7.53 -6.32 -4.40
CA SER A 61 -8.64 -7.08 -3.85
C SER A 61 -9.20 -6.39 -2.62
N PHE A 62 -8.33 -6.09 -1.67
CA PHE A 62 -8.70 -5.35 -0.47
C PHE A 62 -7.43 -4.91 0.27
N ILE A 63 -7.60 -4.00 1.21
CA ILE A 63 -6.50 -3.50 2.04
C ILE A 63 -6.87 -3.73 3.49
N GLU A 64 -5.95 -4.34 4.24
CA GLU A 64 -6.12 -4.51 5.68
C GLU A 64 -5.34 -3.40 6.38
N VAL A 65 -6.01 -2.66 7.24
CA VAL A 65 -5.35 -1.65 8.05
C VAL A 65 -4.96 -2.31 9.36
N LEU A 66 -3.65 -2.43 9.60
CA LEU A 66 -3.13 -3.13 10.76
C LEU A 66 -3.14 -2.25 12.00
N GLU A 67 -2.60 -1.05 11.84
CA GLU A 67 -2.51 -0.09 12.94
C GLU A 67 -2.22 1.28 12.33
N GLY A 68 -2.36 2.31 13.14
CA GLY A 68 -2.05 3.65 12.68
C GLY A 68 -3.21 4.58 12.93
N GLY A 69 -3.27 5.60 12.06
CA GLY A 69 -4.17 6.69 12.29
C GLY A 69 -3.58 7.62 13.33
N PRO A 70 -4.42 8.42 13.95
CA PRO A 70 -3.93 9.31 15.00
C PRO A 70 -3.47 8.46 16.17
N ALA A 71 -2.19 8.33 16.25
CA ALA A 71 -1.59 7.62 17.37
C ALA A 71 -1.67 8.49 18.60
#